data_9ba588115dc3fa61d8125a2dca69eee6
#
_entry.id   9ba588115dc3fa61d8125a2dca69eee6
#
_cell.length_a   1.000
_cell.length_b   1.000
_cell.length_c   1.000
_cell.angle_alpha   90.00
_cell.angle_beta   90.00
_cell.angle_gamma   90.00
#
_symmetry.space_group_name_H-M   'P 1'
#
loop_
_entity.id
_entity.type
_entity.pdbx_description
1 polymer ?
#
loop_
_entity_poly.entity_id
_entity_poly.type
_entity_poly.pdbx_seq_one_letter_code
_entity_poly.pdbx_strand_id
1 'polypeptide(L)'
;MTSETICDLIKPLIGRSGSVFLVISRTGPIGFTTAENKKLTGVAVRPDGLVRLERETGWAVIDPSEVVGVVWNGDTETSPGQFL
;
A
#
# COMPACT_ATOMS: atom_id res chain seq x y z
N MET A 1 10.77 -0.11 7.37
CA MET A 1 10.43 1.32 7.13
C MET A 1 9.75 1.90 8.35
N THR A 2 9.81 3.21 8.49
CA THR A 2 9.01 3.87 9.52
C THR A 2 7.54 3.92 9.09
N SER A 3 6.65 4.02 10.07
CA SER A 3 5.22 4.17 9.79
C SER A 3 4.92 5.43 8.99
N GLU A 4 5.63 6.51 9.27
CA GLU A 4 5.45 7.77 8.56
C GLU A 4 5.86 7.65 7.09
N THR A 5 6.96 6.98 6.83
CA THR A 5 7.41 6.76 5.44
C THR A 5 6.38 5.94 4.66
N ILE A 6 5.84 4.89 5.26
CA ILE A 6 4.82 4.07 4.62
C ILE A 6 3.59 4.92 4.30
N CYS A 7 3.11 5.71 5.26
CA CYS A 7 1.97 6.58 5.03
C CYS A 7 2.23 7.59 3.91
N ASP A 8 3.41 8.20 3.90
CA ASP A 8 3.75 9.19 2.88
C ASP A 8 3.81 8.58 1.48
N LEU A 9 4.25 7.34 1.37
CA LEU A 9 4.30 6.66 0.09
C LEU A 9 2.92 6.20 -0.39
N ILE A 10 2.04 5.82 0.53
CA ILE A 10 0.73 5.26 0.19
C ILE A 10 -0.34 6.33 0.00
N LYS A 11 -0.31 7.41 0.77
CA LYS A 11 -1.35 8.45 0.66
C LYS A 11 -1.63 8.93 -0.75
N PRO A 12 -0.61 9.22 -1.58
CA PRO A 12 -0.86 9.68 -2.95
C PRO A 12 -1.52 8.62 -3.84
N LEU A 13 -1.50 7.37 -3.42
CA LEU A 13 -2.03 6.25 -4.22
C LEU A 13 -3.49 5.97 -3.92
N ILE A 14 -4.02 6.53 -2.84
CA ILE A 14 -5.42 6.34 -2.46
C ILE A 14 -6.31 6.95 -3.54
N GLY A 15 -7.29 6.16 -3.99
CA GLY A 15 -8.23 6.58 -5.03
C GLY A 15 -7.73 6.41 -6.46
N ARG A 16 -6.46 6.06 -6.66
CA ARG A 16 -5.93 5.78 -7.99
C ARG A 16 -6.17 4.32 -8.35
N SER A 17 -6.31 4.04 -9.64
CA SER A 17 -6.44 2.66 -10.12
C SER A 17 -5.07 2.01 -10.18
N GLY A 18 -4.95 0.82 -9.62
CA GLY A 18 -3.71 0.08 -9.62
C GLY A 18 -3.58 -0.78 -8.40
N SER A 19 -2.38 -1.27 -8.15
CA SER A 19 -2.09 -2.11 -7.00
C SER A 19 -0.83 -1.64 -6.30
N VAL A 20 -0.86 -1.65 -4.98
CA VAL A 20 0.31 -1.39 -4.16
C VAL A 20 0.68 -2.68 -3.42
N PHE A 21 1.95 -2.97 -3.36
CA PHE A 21 2.48 -4.13 -2.65
C PHE A 21 3.45 -3.66 -1.59
N LEU A 22 3.20 -4.12 -0.36
CA LEU A 22 4.16 -3.95 0.72
C LEU A 22 5.01 -5.21 0.78
N VAL A 23 6.30 -5.06 0.67
CA VAL A 23 7.22 -6.18 0.74
C VAL A 23 7.59 -6.41 2.20
N ILE A 24 7.18 -7.56 2.71
CA ILE A 24 7.42 -7.94 4.10
C ILE A 24 8.64 -8.86 4.14
N SER A 25 9.54 -8.60 5.07
CA SER A 25 10.82 -9.31 5.14
C SER A 25 10.70 -10.82 5.34
N ARG A 26 9.65 -11.26 6.02
CA ARG A 26 9.47 -12.70 6.33
C ARG A 26 8.62 -13.45 5.34
N THR A 27 7.57 -12.79 4.83
CA THR A 27 6.54 -13.47 4.05
C THR A 27 6.48 -13.03 2.60
N GLY A 28 7.26 -12.03 2.24
CA GLY A 28 7.22 -11.48 0.90
C GLY A 28 6.10 -10.47 0.70
N PRO A 29 5.72 -10.20 -0.53
CA PRO A 29 4.78 -9.11 -0.81
C PRO A 29 3.35 -9.41 -0.37
N ILE A 30 2.70 -8.37 0.14
CA ILE A 30 1.27 -8.35 0.43
C ILE A 30 0.66 -7.28 -0.46
N GLY A 31 -0.31 -7.67 -1.28
CA GLY A 31 -0.92 -6.78 -2.25
C GLY A 31 -2.18 -6.11 -1.76
N PHE A 32 -2.31 -4.84 -2.14
CA PHE A 32 -3.55 -4.07 -1.95
C PHE A 32 -3.90 -3.48 -3.30
N THR A 33 -5.10 -3.76 -3.78
CA THR A 33 -5.54 -3.17 -5.04
C THR A 33 -6.38 -1.93 -4.77
N THR A 34 -6.18 -0.92 -5.60
CA THR A 34 -6.96 0.30 -5.54
C THR A 34 -8.01 0.34 -6.67
N ALA A 35 -8.16 -0.77 -7.38
CA ALA A 35 -9.13 -0.89 -8.45
C ALA A 35 -10.40 -1.57 -7.97
N GLU A 36 -11.49 -1.28 -8.66
CA GLU A 36 -12.79 -1.89 -8.42
C GLU A 36 -13.24 -1.72 -6.97
N ASN A 37 -13.84 -2.75 -6.40
CA ASN A 37 -14.41 -2.70 -5.06
C ASN A 37 -13.42 -3.08 -3.95
N LYS A 38 -12.14 -3.04 -4.26
CA LYS A 38 -11.08 -3.30 -3.27
C LYS A 38 -10.17 -2.10 -3.09
N LYS A 39 -10.67 -0.92 -3.40
CA LYS A 39 -9.87 0.30 -3.33
C LYS A 39 -9.39 0.58 -1.93
N LEU A 40 -8.14 1.03 -1.85
CA LEU A 40 -7.63 1.63 -0.64
C LEU A 40 -8.37 2.95 -0.38
N THR A 41 -8.88 3.11 0.82
CA THR A 41 -9.62 4.31 1.21
C THR A 41 -8.89 5.13 2.27
N GLY A 42 -7.91 4.54 2.94
CA GLY A 42 -7.17 5.29 3.95
C GLY A 42 -5.91 4.58 4.41
N VAL A 43 -5.02 5.36 4.97
CA VAL A 43 -3.82 4.87 5.66
C VAL A 43 -3.55 5.78 6.84
N ALA A 44 -3.25 5.20 7.99
CA ALA A 44 -3.00 5.98 9.19
C ALA A 44 -2.02 5.27 10.12
N VAL A 45 -1.29 6.06 10.89
CA VAL A 45 -0.44 5.55 11.95
C VAL A 45 -1.28 5.40 13.21
N ARG A 46 -1.24 4.23 13.81
CA ARG A 46 -1.94 3.96 15.07
C ARG A 46 -1.13 4.49 16.25
N PRO A 47 -1.77 4.70 17.41
CA PRO A 47 -1.05 5.11 18.61
C PRO A 47 0.06 4.16 19.04
N ASP A 48 -0.06 2.86 18.68
CA ASP A 48 0.96 1.85 19.00
C ASP A 48 2.10 1.82 17.97
N GLY A 49 2.08 2.71 16.98
CA GLY A 49 3.11 2.78 15.95
C GLY A 49 2.88 1.87 14.76
N LEU A 50 1.86 1.05 14.79
CA LEU A 50 1.51 0.21 13.65
C LEU A 50 0.78 1.03 12.59
N VAL A 51 0.75 0.53 11.36
CA VAL A 51 0.07 1.19 10.25
C VAL A 51 -1.22 0.45 9.92
N ARG A 52 -2.32 1.20 9.89
CA ARG A 52 -3.60 0.67 9.48
C ARG A 52 -3.88 1.10 8.04
N LEU A 53 -4.18 0.13 7.21
CA LEU A 53 -4.60 0.32 5.82
C LEU A 53 -6.07 -0.03 5.73
N GLU A 54 -6.87 0.89 5.22
CA GLU A 54 -8.30 0.66 5.05
C GLU A 54 -8.65 0.49 3.58
N ARG A 55 -9.55 -0.43 3.30
CA ARG A 55 -10.10 -0.68 1.98
C ARG A 55 -11.61 -0.65 2.05
N GLU A 56 -12.27 -0.62 0.91
CA GLU A 56 -13.74 -0.66 0.86
C GLU A 56 -14.31 -1.90 1.55
N THR A 57 -13.59 -3.00 1.50
CA THR A 57 -14.08 -4.30 1.99
C THR A 57 -13.40 -4.75 3.28
N GLY A 58 -12.61 -3.91 3.91
CA GLY A 58 -11.96 -4.30 5.16
C GLY A 58 -10.73 -3.47 5.45
N TRP A 59 -9.94 -3.97 6.38
CA TRP A 59 -8.74 -3.26 6.82
C TRP A 59 -7.62 -4.25 7.16
N ALA A 60 -6.41 -3.74 7.23
CA ALA A 60 -5.25 -4.50 7.65
C ALA A 60 -4.38 -3.63 8.55
N VAL A 61 -3.70 -4.26 9.49
CA VAL A 61 -2.74 -3.60 10.35
C VAL A 61 -1.39 -4.24 10.13
N ILE A 62 -0.37 -3.43 9.91
CA ILE A 62 0.95 -3.88 9.51
C ILE A 62 1.99 -3.30 10.45
N ASP A 63 2.96 -4.13 10.85
CA ASP A 63 4.12 -3.67 11.59
C ASP A 63 5.10 -3.03 10.60
N PRO A 64 5.34 -1.72 10.70
CA PRO A 64 6.24 -1.05 9.75
C PRO A 64 7.67 -1.56 9.81
N SER A 65 8.11 -2.10 10.95
CA SER A 65 9.46 -2.64 11.06
C SER A 65 9.69 -3.86 10.19
N GLU A 66 8.62 -4.54 9.78
CA GLU A 66 8.70 -5.70 8.88
C GLU A 66 8.63 -5.31 7.41
N VAL A 67 8.34 -4.07 7.10
CA VAL A 67 8.22 -3.61 5.72
C VAL A 67 9.57 -3.15 5.21
N VAL A 68 10.02 -3.77 4.13
CA VAL A 68 11.33 -3.45 3.52
C VAL A 68 11.18 -2.77 2.17
N GLY A 69 9.97 -2.67 1.62
CA GLY A 69 9.77 -1.99 0.36
C GLY A 69 8.29 -1.75 0.07
N VAL A 70 8.05 -0.82 -0.84
CA VAL A 70 6.72 -0.54 -1.37
C VAL A 70 6.83 -0.53 -2.89
N VAL A 71 5.96 -1.29 -3.55
CA VAL A 71 5.93 -1.40 -5.01
C VAL A 71 4.57 -0.93 -5.49
N TRP A 72 4.57 -0.05 -6.47
CA TRP A 72 3.35 0.43 -7.10
C TRP A 72 3.25 -0.07 -8.52
N ASN A 73 2.15 -0.74 -8.83
CA ASN A 73 1.76 -1.08 -10.18
C ASN A 73 0.59 -0.18 -10.56
N GLY A 74 0.88 0.80 -11.40
CA GLY A 74 -0.11 1.80 -11.78
C GLY A 74 -1.23 1.25 -12.63
N ASP A 75 -2.00 2.18 -13.19
CA ASP A 75 -3.16 1.86 -14.01
C ASP A 75 -2.78 0.97 -15.18
N THR A 76 -3.71 0.09 -15.56
CA THR A 76 -3.51 -0.77 -16.72
C THR A 76 -3.36 0.01 -18.02
N GLU A 77 -3.84 1.23 -18.05
CA GLU A 77 -3.67 2.12 -19.19
C GLU A 77 -2.26 2.65 -19.32
N THR A 78 -1.53 2.64 -18.21
CA THR A 78 -0.14 3.08 -18.20
C THR A 78 0.71 2.00 -18.84
N SER A 79 1.40 2.36 -19.89
CA SER A 79 2.26 1.40 -20.57
C SER A 79 3.34 0.90 -19.62
N PRO A 80 3.58 -0.43 -19.55
CA PRO A 80 4.66 -0.97 -18.73
C PRO A 80 6.02 -0.37 -19.07
N GLY A 81 6.22 0.05 -20.29
CA GLY A 81 7.46 0.68 -20.72
C GLY A 81 7.76 1.99 -20.01
N GLN A 82 6.77 2.59 -19.40
CA GLN A 82 6.96 3.83 -18.66
C GLN A 82 7.73 3.64 -17.35
N PHE A 83 7.85 2.43 -16.90
CA PHE A 83 8.57 2.12 -15.67
C PHE A 83 10.03 1.71 -15.92
N LEU A 84 10.42 1.69 -17.13
CA LEU A 84 11.76 1.22 -17.49
C LEU A 84 12.74 2.35 -17.80
#